data_695a62d5c955b1c239f90cfde536391e
#
_entry.id   695a62d5c955b1c239f90cfde536391e
#
_cell.length_a   1.000
_cell.length_b   1.000
_cell.length_c   1.000
_cell.angle_alpha   90.00
_cell.angle_beta   90.00
_cell.angle_gamma   90.00
#
_symmetry.space_group_name_H-M   'P 1'
#
loop_
_entity.id
_entity.type
_entity.pdbx_description
1 polymer ?
#
loop_
_entity_poly.entity_id
_entity_poly.type
_entity_poly.pdbx_seq_one_letter_code
_entity_poly.pdbx_strand_id
1 'polypeptide(L)'
;MGNTIAAIILTKDEEKHIARCINSLKGVCEEVFVIDCFSSDRTKTVAESLGAKVYQHPWKNYATQFNWGLHHCPITADWVWRIDADEFLDKGLGQSVKKTITECEDDVIGIYV
;
A
#
# COMPACT_ATOMS: atom_id res chain seq x y z
N MET A 1 2.82 -16.92 -13.38
CA MET A 1 3.55 -16.00 -13.11
C MET A 1 2.92 -14.67 -12.82
N GLY A 2 3.48 -13.80 -12.29
CA GLY A 2 3.37 -12.41 -12.45
C GLY A 2 2.11 -11.68 -12.02
N ASN A 3 1.25 -12.14 -11.18
CA ASN A 3 0.11 -11.36 -10.73
C ASN A 3 0.30 -10.96 -9.26
N THR A 4 1.44 -10.34 -8.98
CA THR A 4 1.77 -9.86 -7.65
C THR A 4 1.38 -8.39 -7.50
N ILE A 5 1.04 -8.01 -6.28
CA ILE A 5 0.55 -6.67 -5.97
C ILE A 5 1.46 -6.03 -4.92
N ALA A 6 1.87 -4.79 -5.18
CA ALA A 6 2.51 -3.94 -4.17
C ALA A 6 1.49 -2.91 -3.70
N ALA A 7 1.32 -2.77 -2.39
CA ALA A 7 0.49 -1.73 -1.84
C ALA A 7 1.36 -0.53 -1.47
N ILE A 8 0.90 0.67 -1.78
CA ILE A 8 1.49 1.91 -1.30
C ILE A 8 0.47 2.60 -0.42
N ILE A 9 0.81 2.75 0.86
CA ILE A 9 -0.06 3.35 1.86
C ILE A 9 0.51 4.71 2.23
N LEU A 10 -0.30 5.76 2.07
CA LEU A 10 0.10 7.12 2.44
C LEU A 10 -0.38 7.40 3.85
N THR A 11 0.52 7.85 4.73
CA THR A 11 0.18 8.01 6.14
C THR A 11 0.60 9.36 6.70
N LYS A 12 -0.21 9.84 7.65
CA LYS A 12 0.12 10.94 8.56
C LYS A 12 -0.66 10.72 9.84
N ASP A 13 0.04 10.33 10.91
CA ASP A 13 -0.56 10.10 12.23
C ASP A 13 -1.73 9.10 12.18
N GLU A 14 -1.46 7.93 11.62
CA GLU A 14 -2.45 6.87 11.44
C GLU A 14 -2.21 5.67 12.35
N GLU A 15 -1.62 5.89 13.51
CA GLU A 15 -1.28 4.82 14.46
C GLU A 15 -2.47 3.91 14.76
N LYS A 16 -3.67 4.49 14.86
CA LYS A 16 -4.87 3.73 15.20
C LYS A 16 -5.37 2.82 14.08
N HIS A 17 -5.01 3.12 12.84
CA HIS A 17 -5.58 2.42 11.68
C HIS A 17 -4.57 1.60 10.91
N ILE A 18 -3.29 1.94 11.00
CA ILE A 18 -2.27 1.35 10.12
C ILE A 18 -2.14 -0.17 10.30
N ALA A 19 -2.25 -0.66 11.52
CA ALA A 19 -2.15 -2.10 11.78
C ALA A 19 -3.28 -2.87 11.09
N ARG A 20 -4.51 -2.38 11.19
CA ARG A 20 -5.66 -3.01 10.54
C ARG A 20 -5.50 -2.99 9.02
N CYS A 21 -5.06 -1.85 8.49
CA CYS A 21 -4.83 -1.70 7.06
C CYS A 21 -3.81 -2.74 6.57
N ILE A 22 -2.63 -2.79 7.18
CA ILE A 22 -1.56 -3.70 6.76
C ILE A 22 -1.98 -5.15 6.92
N ASN A 23 -2.61 -5.49 8.04
CA ASN A 23 -3.05 -6.86 8.27
C ASN A 23 -4.09 -7.32 7.24
N SER A 24 -4.96 -6.41 6.80
CA SER A 24 -5.95 -6.74 5.78
C SER A 24 -5.34 -7.02 4.40
N LEU A 25 -4.12 -6.57 4.17
CA LEU A 25 -3.42 -6.76 2.89
C LEU A 25 -2.62 -8.06 2.85
N LYS A 26 -2.42 -8.71 3.99
CA LYS A 26 -1.66 -9.97 4.03
C LYS A 26 -2.41 -11.04 3.25
N GLY A 27 -1.68 -11.74 2.38
CA GLY A 27 -2.28 -12.72 1.49
C GLY A 27 -2.85 -12.14 0.20
N VAL A 28 -2.94 -10.82 0.10
CA VAL A 28 -3.39 -10.13 -1.11
C VAL A 28 -2.23 -9.39 -1.76
N CYS A 29 -1.47 -8.64 -0.97
CA CYS A 29 -0.34 -7.87 -1.48
C CYS A 29 0.96 -8.55 -1.07
N GLU A 30 1.83 -8.81 -2.03
CA GLU A 30 3.14 -9.41 -1.80
C GLU A 30 4.15 -8.41 -1.25
N GLU A 31 3.95 -7.12 -1.55
CA GLU A 31 4.80 -6.05 -1.05
C GLU A 31 3.93 -4.96 -0.44
N VAL A 32 4.35 -4.42 0.70
CA VAL A 32 3.64 -3.31 1.35
C VAL A 32 4.65 -2.22 1.66
N PHE A 33 4.42 -1.05 1.08
CA PHE A 33 5.24 0.14 1.30
C PHE A 33 4.38 1.22 1.95
N VAL A 34 4.96 1.93 2.91
CA VAL A 34 4.29 3.04 3.59
C VAL A 34 5.10 4.30 3.31
N ILE A 35 4.44 5.31 2.76
CA ILE A 35 5.03 6.63 2.57
C ILE A 35 4.48 7.53 3.66
N ASP A 36 5.29 7.78 4.66
CA ASP A 36 4.88 8.51 5.86
C ASP A 36 5.28 9.96 5.78
N CYS A 37 4.35 10.86 6.09
CA CYS A 37 4.62 12.29 6.11
C CYS A 37 5.04 12.71 7.52
N PHE A 38 6.16 12.17 7.98
CA PHE A 38 6.75 12.52 9.28
C PHE A 38 5.73 12.50 10.42
N SER A 39 5.03 11.38 10.58
CA SER A 39 4.07 11.20 11.67
C SER A 39 4.72 11.43 13.02
N SER A 40 4.01 12.09 13.91
CA SER A 40 4.48 12.35 15.27
C SER A 40 4.11 11.23 16.23
N ASP A 41 3.23 10.32 15.82
CA ASP A 41 2.83 9.16 16.62
C ASP A 41 3.65 7.92 16.26
N ARG A 42 3.16 6.73 16.58
CA ARG A 42 3.85 5.48 16.36
C ARG A 42 3.56 4.82 15.01
N THR A 43 2.99 5.56 14.07
CA THR A 43 2.62 5.02 12.74
C THR A 43 3.78 4.26 12.11
N LYS A 44 4.95 4.88 12.03
CA LYS A 44 6.14 4.26 11.42
C LYS A 44 6.54 2.98 12.16
N THR A 45 6.63 3.05 13.49
CA THR A 45 7.03 1.90 14.31
C THR A 45 6.08 0.73 14.13
N VAL A 46 4.78 0.99 14.17
CA VAL A 46 3.76 -0.04 14.00
C VAL A 46 3.85 -0.66 12.61
N ALA A 47 3.96 0.15 11.57
CA ALA A 47 4.05 -0.34 10.20
C ALA A 47 5.28 -1.23 10.02
N GLU A 48 6.43 -0.80 10.51
CA GLU A 48 7.65 -1.59 10.40
C GLU A 48 7.56 -2.91 11.16
N SER A 49 6.91 -2.90 12.32
CA SER A 49 6.74 -4.12 13.11
C SER A 49 5.88 -5.16 12.41
N LEU A 50 5.04 -4.74 11.47
CA LEU A 50 4.18 -5.63 10.70
C LEU A 50 4.79 -6.03 9.35
N GLY A 51 6.04 -5.65 9.10
CA GLY A 51 6.76 -6.07 7.91
C GLY A 51 6.67 -5.10 6.74
N ALA A 52 6.02 -3.96 6.89
CA ALA A 52 5.98 -2.96 5.84
C ALA A 52 7.30 -2.20 5.77
N LYS A 53 7.68 -1.78 4.58
CA LYS A 53 8.84 -0.91 4.38
C LYS A 53 8.36 0.53 4.41
N VAL A 54 8.91 1.33 5.34
CA VAL A 54 8.45 2.69 5.57
C VAL A 54 9.47 3.68 5.05
N TYR A 55 9.01 4.61 4.24
CA TYR A 55 9.81 5.75 3.74
C TYR A 55 9.13 7.02 4.18
N GLN A 56 9.90 8.06 4.47
CA GLN A 56 9.35 9.35 4.89
C GLN A 56 9.57 10.38 3.82
N HIS A 57 8.53 11.17 3.54
CA HIS A 57 8.56 12.20 2.52
C HIS A 57 7.59 13.33 2.89
N PRO A 58 8.00 14.60 2.77
CA PRO A 58 7.13 15.73 3.11
C PRO A 58 5.86 15.72 2.25
N TRP A 59 4.76 16.10 2.86
CA TRP A 59 3.47 16.14 2.18
C TRP A 59 3.34 17.35 1.27
N LYS A 60 2.84 17.13 0.07
CA LYS A 60 2.42 18.20 -0.82
C LYS A 60 0.98 17.97 -1.28
N ASN A 61 0.71 16.82 -1.87
CA ASN A 61 -0.64 16.36 -2.21
C ASN A 61 -0.59 14.86 -2.46
N TYR A 62 -1.77 14.25 -2.61
CA TYR A 62 -1.85 12.80 -2.78
C TYR A 62 -1.09 12.32 -4.01
N ALA A 63 -1.26 12.99 -5.15
CA ALA A 63 -0.62 12.58 -6.39
C ALA A 63 0.90 12.62 -6.27
N THR A 64 1.43 13.71 -5.71
CA THR A 64 2.88 13.86 -5.52
C THR A 64 3.43 12.79 -4.60
N GLN A 65 2.73 12.52 -3.49
CA GLN A 65 3.18 11.54 -2.51
C GLN A 65 3.18 10.13 -3.12
N PHE A 66 2.12 9.79 -3.82
CA PHE A 66 2.03 8.48 -4.47
C PHE A 66 3.10 8.33 -5.56
N ASN A 67 3.30 9.36 -6.39
CA ASN A 67 4.32 9.31 -7.42
C ASN A 67 5.71 9.20 -6.84
N TRP A 68 5.98 9.90 -5.74
CA TRP A 68 7.26 9.77 -5.06
C TRP A 68 7.49 8.31 -4.65
N GLY A 69 6.46 7.68 -4.10
CA GLY A 69 6.54 6.27 -3.72
C GLY A 69 6.80 5.36 -4.91
N LEU A 70 6.12 5.61 -6.04
CA LEU A 70 6.35 4.82 -7.25
C LEU A 70 7.79 4.89 -7.72
N HIS A 71 8.44 6.04 -7.57
CA HIS A 71 9.81 6.23 -8.06
C HIS A 71 10.87 5.77 -7.07
N HIS A 72 10.58 5.75 -5.77
CA HIS A 72 11.59 5.52 -4.75
C HIS A 72 11.49 4.17 -4.06
N CYS A 73 10.33 3.54 -4.05
CA CYS A 73 10.19 2.20 -3.47
C CYS A 73 10.73 1.15 -4.44
N PRO A 74 11.45 0.14 -3.92
CA PRO A 74 11.97 -0.92 -4.78
C PRO A 74 10.86 -1.93 -5.13
N ILE A 75 9.90 -1.49 -5.94
CA ILE A 75 8.73 -2.29 -6.30
C ILE A 75 9.13 -3.33 -7.34
N THR A 76 8.88 -4.61 -7.05
CA THR A 76 9.09 -5.69 -8.00
C THR A 76 7.78 -6.34 -8.43
N ALA A 77 6.67 -5.99 -7.79
CA ALA A 77 5.35 -6.52 -8.11
C ALA A 77 4.87 -6.03 -9.49
N ASP A 78 3.95 -6.77 -10.07
CA ASP A 78 3.40 -6.44 -11.39
C ASP A 78 2.36 -5.32 -11.32
N TRP A 79 1.70 -5.17 -10.18
CA TRP A 79 0.63 -4.21 -9.98
C TRP A 79 0.93 -3.36 -8.76
N VAL A 80 0.52 -2.09 -8.79
CA VAL A 80 0.64 -1.19 -7.65
C VAL A 80 -0.75 -0.71 -7.26
N TRP A 81 -1.05 -0.79 -5.97
CA TRP A 81 -2.35 -0.43 -5.42
C TRP A 81 -2.16 0.65 -4.37
N ARG A 82 -2.78 1.81 -4.57
CA ARG A 82 -2.79 2.88 -3.57
C ARG A 82 -3.95 2.64 -2.61
N ILE A 83 -3.65 2.66 -1.32
CA ILE A 83 -4.68 2.51 -0.30
C ILE A 83 -4.40 3.50 0.83
N ASP A 84 -5.45 4.10 1.39
CA ASP A 84 -5.31 5.01 2.52
C ASP A 84 -5.25 4.21 3.82
N ALA A 85 -4.54 4.74 4.82
CA ALA A 85 -4.25 4.01 6.06
C ALA A 85 -5.52 3.71 6.88
N ASP A 86 -6.57 4.49 6.72
CA ASP A 86 -7.84 4.24 7.41
C ASP A 86 -8.75 3.25 6.68
N GLU A 87 -8.33 2.78 5.52
CA GLU A 87 -9.04 1.75 4.77
C GLU A 87 -8.53 0.35 5.14
N PHE A 88 -9.35 -0.63 4.90
CA PHE A 88 -8.92 -2.02 5.03
C PHE A 88 -9.75 -2.88 4.08
N LEU A 89 -9.16 -4.01 3.68
CA LEU A 89 -9.84 -4.94 2.81
C LEU A 89 -10.59 -5.97 3.65
N ASP A 90 -11.86 -6.19 3.34
CA ASP A 90 -12.46 -7.41 3.84
C ASP A 90 -11.98 -8.59 2.98
N LYS A 91 -12.18 -9.79 3.47
CA LYS A 91 -11.64 -10.99 2.85
C LYS A 91 -12.18 -11.19 1.44
N GLY A 92 -13.47 -10.93 1.23
CA GLY A 92 -14.08 -11.09 -0.09
C GLY A 92 -13.56 -10.10 -1.10
N LEU A 93 -13.37 -8.83 -0.68
CA LEU A 93 -12.86 -7.81 -1.58
C LEU A 93 -11.42 -8.12 -2.02
N GLY A 94 -10.58 -8.57 -1.10
CA GLY A 94 -9.21 -8.92 -1.42
C GLY A 94 -9.14 -10.04 -2.47
N GLN A 95 -9.95 -11.05 -2.33
CA GLN A 95 -10.01 -12.14 -3.30
C GLN A 95 -10.52 -11.67 -4.66
N SER A 96 -11.52 -10.77 -4.66
CA SER A 96 -12.05 -10.22 -5.90
C SER A 96 -11.01 -9.40 -6.65
N VAL A 97 -10.22 -8.61 -5.94
CA VAL A 97 -9.15 -7.82 -6.57
C VAL A 97 -8.11 -8.74 -7.20
N LYS A 98 -7.67 -9.76 -6.51
CA LYS A 98 -6.71 -10.72 -7.04
C LYS A 98 -7.25 -11.40 -8.29
N LYS A 99 -8.49 -11.82 -8.27
CA LYS A 99 -9.12 -12.46 -9.42
C LYS A 99 -9.20 -11.52 -10.61
N THR A 100 -9.59 -10.26 -10.39
CA THR A 100 -9.68 -9.26 -11.44
C THR A 100 -8.32 -9.05 -12.09
N ILE A 101 -7.27 -8.92 -11.30
CA ILE A 101 -5.92 -8.73 -11.81
C ILE A 101 -5.48 -9.93 -12.64
N THR A 102 -5.78 -11.14 -12.20
CA THR A 102 -5.42 -12.36 -12.92
C THR A 102 -6.09 -12.41 -14.29
N GLU A 103 -7.30 -11.87 -14.41
CA GLU A 103 -8.08 -11.90 -15.66
C GLU A 103 -7.80 -10.71 -16.57
N CYS A 104 -7.13 -9.66 -16.08
CA CYS A 104 -6.87 -8.45 -16.87
C CYS A 104 -5.65 -8.58 -17.74
N GLU A 105 -5.62 -7.74 -18.78
CA GLU A 105 -4.42 -7.58 -19.60
C GLU A 105 -3.34 -6.85 -18.81
N ASP A 106 -2.10 -7.05 -19.22
CA ASP A 106 -0.95 -6.54 -18.48
C ASP A 106 -0.72 -5.04 -18.59
N ASP A 107 -1.49 -4.34 -19.40
CA ASP A 107 -1.29 -2.92 -19.60
C ASP A 107 -1.96 -2.05 -18.53
N VAL A 108 -2.69 -2.65 -17.61
CA VAL A 108 -3.25 -1.93 -16.47
C VAL A 108 -2.23 -1.92 -15.34
N ILE A 109 -1.80 -0.74 -14.92
CA ILE A 109 -0.66 -0.61 -14.02
C ILE A 109 -1.01 -0.16 -12.61
N GLY A 110 -2.26 0.09 -12.29
CA GLY A 110 -2.64 0.49 -10.94
C GLY A 110 -4.12 0.38 -10.68
N ILE A 111 -4.45 0.14 -9.41
CA ILE A 111 -5.82 0.05 -8.93
C ILE A 111 -5.96 1.01 -7.76
N TYR A 112 -7.07 1.76 -7.73
CA TYR A 112 -7.38 2.69 -6.65
C TYR A 112 -8.59 2.20 -5.88
N VAL A 113 -8.53 2.35 -4.57
CA VAL A 113 -9.60 1.98 -3.66
C VAL A 113 -10.30 3.22 -3.15
#